data_a7b38450966ebba7379e44b1690ab3d1
#
_entry.id   a7b38450966ebba7379e44b1690ab3d1
#
_cell.length_a   1.000
_cell.length_b   1.000
_cell.length_c   1.000
_cell.angle_alpha   90.00
_cell.angle_beta   90.00
_cell.angle_gamma   90.00
#
_symmetry.space_group_name_H-M   'P 1'
#
loop_
_entity.id
_entity.type
_entity.pdbx_description
1 polymer ?
#
loop_
_entity_poly.entity_id
_entity_poly.type
_entity_poly.pdbx_seq_one_letter_code
_entity_poly.pdbx_strand_id
1 'polypeptide(L)'
;RDFLNFPFAIAPNFAAKHTASVIGKKFLQKIKTNLNIAYNYASGRPYYNIGFDGTNYKFNDRGTIPDYHNVSFAINYLPFIGKKDPKSFAVYVFQVSNIFNIKQTYGYQYSYNGYRKEAIVPTSRMFVFIGAFISFGVDRSDEVINNAL
;
A
#
# COMPACT_ATOMS: atom_id res chain seq x y z
N ARG A 1 23.51 8.69 14.41
CA ARG A 1 23.54 7.85 15.62
C ARG A 1 24.49 6.71 15.35
N ASP A 2 25.60 6.72 16.03
CA ASP A 2 26.57 5.65 15.97
C ASP A 2 25.97 4.45 16.71
N PHE A 3 25.71 3.38 16.00
CA PHE A 3 25.39 2.12 16.65
C PHE A 3 26.67 1.59 17.25
N LEU A 4 26.64 1.21 18.54
CA LEU A 4 27.81 0.82 19.34
C LEU A 4 28.70 -0.27 18.68
N ASN A 5 28.21 -0.99 17.68
CA ASN A 5 28.95 -2.06 16.99
C ASN A 5 29.10 -1.82 15.49
N PHE A 6 28.74 -0.64 14.96
CA PHE A 6 28.91 -0.32 13.55
C PHE A 6 29.80 0.92 13.41
N PRO A 7 30.96 0.80 12.78
CA PRO A 7 31.92 1.91 12.62
C PRO A 7 31.50 2.94 11.56
N PHE A 8 30.32 2.79 10.94
CA PHE A 8 29.82 3.70 9.90
C PHE A 8 28.31 3.92 10.01
N ALA A 9 27.89 5.14 9.74
CA ALA A 9 26.46 5.49 9.65
C ALA A 9 25.85 4.93 8.35
N ILE A 10 24.72 4.25 8.48
CA ILE A 10 23.95 3.74 7.34
C ILE A 10 22.56 4.35 7.32
N ALA A 11 22.02 4.60 6.12
CA ALA A 11 20.64 5.02 5.98
C ALA A 11 19.69 3.88 6.41
N PRO A 12 18.58 4.18 7.11
CA PRO A 12 17.63 3.14 7.49
C PRO A 12 17.05 2.41 6.27
N ASN A 13 16.99 1.09 6.31
CA ASN A 13 16.50 0.25 5.20
C ASN A 13 15.00 0.39 4.93
N PHE A 14 14.26 1.05 5.82
CA PHE A 14 12.84 1.36 5.65
C PHE A 14 12.59 2.76 5.06
N ALA A 15 13.61 3.61 4.95
CA ALA A 15 13.45 4.99 4.53
C ALA A 15 13.49 5.13 3.00
N ALA A 16 12.37 5.48 2.40
CA ALA A 16 12.33 6.00 1.04
C ALA A 16 12.71 7.48 1.05
N LYS A 17 13.50 7.94 0.07
CA LYS A 17 13.89 9.35 -0.04
C LYS A 17 12.73 10.24 -0.47
N HIS A 18 11.90 9.72 -1.35
CA HIS A 18 10.75 10.42 -1.91
C HIS A 18 9.52 9.53 -1.88
N THR A 19 8.40 10.09 -1.45
CA THR A 19 7.09 9.44 -1.51
C THR A 19 6.08 10.43 -2.08
N ALA A 20 5.16 9.95 -2.89
CA ALA A 20 4.07 10.73 -3.43
C ALA A 20 2.79 9.90 -3.47
N SER A 21 1.65 10.56 -3.19
CA SER A 21 0.34 9.95 -3.31
C SER A 21 -0.60 10.93 -4.00
N VAL A 22 -1.30 10.44 -5.02
CA VAL A 22 -2.32 11.20 -5.75
C VAL A 22 -3.63 10.42 -5.66
N ILE A 23 -4.69 11.08 -5.18
CA ILE A 23 -6.00 10.46 -4.99
C ILE A 23 -7.03 11.29 -5.74
N GLY A 24 -7.77 10.64 -6.64
CA GLY A 24 -8.93 11.19 -7.31
C GLY A 24 -10.19 10.51 -6.80
N LYS A 25 -11.20 11.32 -6.42
CA LYS A 25 -12.52 10.82 -6.01
C LYS A 25 -13.59 11.52 -6.82
N LYS A 26 -14.65 10.80 -7.20
CA LYS A 26 -15.81 11.39 -7.88
C LYS A 26 -17.08 10.63 -7.51
N PHE A 27 -18.04 11.36 -6.97
CA PHE A 27 -19.38 10.83 -6.72
C PHE A 27 -20.29 11.08 -7.92
N LEU A 28 -20.89 10.03 -8.45
CA LEU A 28 -21.84 10.03 -9.56
C LEU A 28 -23.26 9.92 -9.01
N GLN A 29 -23.92 11.05 -8.79
CA GLN A 29 -25.24 11.14 -8.15
C GLN A 29 -26.30 10.29 -8.87
N LYS A 30 -26.31 10.28 -10.22
CA LYS A 30 -27.32 9.56 -11.03
C LYS A 30 -27.32 8.06 -10.77
N ILE A 31 -26.14 7.49 -10.57
CA ILE A 31 -25.97 6.05 -10.31
C ILE A 31 -25.59 5.76 -8.86
N LYS A 32 -25.60 6.76 -7.98
CA LYS A 32 -25.33 6.64 -6.54
C LYS A 32 -24.01 5.91 -6.24
N THR A 33 -22.97 6.23 -7.01
CA THR A 33 -21.70 5.51 -7.00
C THR A 33 -20.55 6.47 -6.78
N ASN A 34 -19.66 6.14 -5.83
CA ASN A 34 -18.41 6.82 -5.62
C ASN A 34 -17.28 6.05 -6.32
N LEU A 35 -16.55 6.73 -7.18
CA LEU A 35 -15.37 6.23 -7.88
C LEU A 35 -14.13 6.80 -7.22
N ASN A 36 -13.16 5.95 -6.92
CA ASN A 36 -11.88 6.33 -6.34
C ASN A 36 -10.75 5.73 -7.17
N ILE A 37 -9.75 6.55 -7.45
CA ILE A 37 -8.47 6.11 -8.00
C ILE A 37 -7.36 6.66 -7.13
N ALA A 38 -6.36 5.84 -6.83
CA ALA A 38 -5.20 6.23 -6.05
C ALA A 38 -3.93 5.74 -6.73
N TYR A 39 -2.96 6.64 -6.85
CA TYR A 39 -1.60 6.31 -7.25
C TYR A 39 -0.65 6.60 -6.11
N ASN A 40 0.14 5.60 -5.71
CA ASN A 40 1.15 5.70 -4.67
C ASN A 40 2.52 5.38 -5.27
N TYR A 41 3.46 6.25 -4.99
CA TYR A 41 4.86 6.15 -5.37
C TYR A 41 5.76 6.21 -4.15
N ALA A 42 6.79 5.39 -4.13
CA ALA A 42 7.91 5.54 -3.21
C ALA A 42 9.22 5.19 -3.93
N SER A 43 10.22 6.04 -3.78
CA SER A 43 11.56 5.76 -4.32
C SER A 43 12.15 4.51 -3.66
N GLY A 44 13.03 3.83 -4.37
CA GLY A 44 13.72 2.65 -3.89
C GLY A 44 14.41 2.90 -2.54
N ARG A 45 14.26 1.95 -1.63
CA ARG A 45 14.88 1.98 -0.30
C ARG A 45 16.23 1.28 -0.34
N PRO A 46 17.20 1.71 0.47
CA PRO A 46 18.48 1.02 0.56
C PRO A 46 18.32 -0.36 1.18
N TYR A 47 19.17 -1.29 0.76
CA TYR A 47 19.33 -2.58 1.41
C TYR A 47 20.80 -2.88 1.66
N TYR A 48 21.08 -3.67 2.69
CA TYR A 48 22.42 -4.02 3.12
C TYR A 48 22.48 -5.48 3.56
N ASN A 49 23.55 -6.16 3.18
CA ASN A 49 23.99 -7.40 3.82
C ASN A 49 25.35 -7.14 4.46
N ILE A 50 25.38 -7.18 5.77
CA ILE A 50 26.58 -6.86 6.56
C ILE A 50 27.10 -8.15 7.17
N GLY A 51 28.37 -8.45 6.90
CA GLY A 51 29.10 -9.56 7.49
C GLY A 51 30.17 -9.07 8.45
N PHE A 52 30.59 -9.99 9.32
CA PHE A 52 31.74 -9.81 10.22
C PHE A 52 32.82 -10.83 9.84
N ASP A 53 34.04 -10.37 9.63
CA ASP A 53 35.16 -11.23 9.20
C ASP A 53 36.05 -11.69 10.36
N GLY A 54 35.58 -11.53 11.61
CA GLY A 54 36.31 -11.83 12.82
C GLY A 54 37.03 -10.61 13.43
N THR A 55 37.21 -9.54 12.65
CA THR A 55 37.88 -8.32 13.09
C THR A 55 37.02 -7.09 12.80
N ASN A 56 36.43 -7.01 11.61
CA ASN A 56 35.70 -5.83 11.16
C ASN A 56 34.35 -6.19 10.54
N TYR A 57 33.38 -5.27 10.64
CA TYR A 57 32.15 -5.32 9.88
C TYR A 57 32.40 -4.83 8.45
N LYS A 58 31.84 -5.53 7.46
CA LYS A 58 31.92 -5.16 6.05
C LYS A 58 30.58 -5.36 5.35
N PHE A 59 30.35 -4.58 4.29
CA PHE A 59 29.25 -4.82 3.39
C PHE A 59 29.55 -6.00 2.45
N ASN A 60 28.81 -7.10 2.60
CA ASN A 60 28.85 -8.21 1.65
C ASN A 60 28.05 -7.87 0.39
N ASP A 61 26.93 -7.16 0.56
CA ASP A 61 26.10 -6.63 -0.54
C ASP A 61 25.40 -5.36 -0.08
N ARG A 62 25.16 -4.43 -1.00
CA ARG A 62 24.39 -3.20 -0.77
C ARG A 62 23.82 -2.68 -2.06
N GLY A 63 22.73 -1.95 -1.98
CA GLY A 63 22.11 -1.31 -3.13
C GLY A 63 20.81 -0.64 -2.81
N THR A 64 19.98 -0.46 -3.81
CA THR A 64 18.65 0.11 -3.70
C THR A 64 17.66 -0.84 -4.34
N ILE A 65 16.55 -1.13 -3.66
CA ILE A 65 15.44 -1.89 -4.26
C ILE A 65 14.77 -1.05 -5.36
N PRO A 66 14.05 -1.66 -6.31
CA PRO A 66 13.25 -0.94 -7.30
C PRO A 66 12.24 0.01 -6.65
N ASP A 67 11.90 1.08 -7.36
CA ASP A 67 10.85 2.00 -6.96
C ASP A 67 9.51 1.28 -6.82
N TYR A 68 8.72 1.76 -5.85
CA TYR A 68 7.38 1.26 -5.59
C TYR A 68 6.35 2.07 -6.36
N HIS A 69 5.52 1.41 -7.14
CA HIS A 69 4.39 2.00 -7.86
C HIS A 69 3.13 1.18 -7.59
N ASN A 70 2.06 1.82 -7.15
CA ASN A 70 0.79 1.15 -6.95
C ASN A 70 -0.35 2.03 -7.44
N VAL A 71 -1.12 1.54 -8.41
CA VAL A 71 -2.38 2.14 -8.82
C VAL A 71 -3.52 1.27 -8.33
N SER A 72 -4.43 1.88 -7.58
CA SER A 72 -5.61 1.22 -7.02
C SER A 72 -6.88 1.90 -7.53
N PHE A 73 -7.93 1.12 -7.72
CA PHE A 73 -9.24 1.60 -8.13
C PHE A 73 -10.31 1.01 -7.22
N ALA A 74 -11.29 1.82 -6.82
CA ALA A 74 -12.41 1.36 -6.03
C ALA A 74 -13.73 1.98 -6.51
N ILE A 75 -14.79 1.17 -6.46
CA ILE A 75 -16.18 1.54 -6.72
C ILE A 75 -16.98 1.27 -5.46
N ASN A 76 -17.68 2.28 -4.96
CA ASN A 76 -18.60 2.14 -3.84
C ASN A 76 -20.00 2.51 -4.30
N TYR A 77 -20.90 1.54 -4.39
CA TYR A 77 -22.30 1.74 -4.77
C TYR A 77 -23.18 1.87 -3.52
N LEU A 78 -23.95 2.96 -3.45
CA LEU A 78 -24.76 3.36 -2.30
C LEU A 78 -26.24 3.46 -2.68
N PRO A 79 -26.98 2.36 -2.84
CA PRO A 79 -28.35 2.36 -3.39
C PRO A 79 -29.37 3.16 -2.60
N PHE A 80 -29.13 3.36 -1.30
CA PHE A 80 -30.09 4.01 -0.39
C PHE A 80 -29.80 5.48 -0.14
N ILE A 81 -28.66 6.02 -0.62
CA ILE A 81 -28.31 7.43 -0.44
C ILE A 81 -29.37 8.34 -1.07
N GLY A 82 -29.81 9.38 -0.34
CA GLY A 82 -30.84 10.33 -0.77
C GLY A 82 -32.27 9.78 -0.78
N LYS A 83 -32.54 8.61 -0.17
CA LYS A 83 -33.89 8.15 0.12
C LYS A 83 -34.37 8.80 1.43
N LYS A 84 -35.63 9.24 1.46
CA LYS A 84 -36.29 9.69 2.69
C LYS A 84 -36.55 8.47 3.57
N ASP A 85 -36.17 8.53 4.85
CA ASP A 85 -36.34 7.49 5.88
C ASP A 85 -35.91 6.08 5.43
N PRO A 86 -34.64 5.87 5.08
CA PRO A 86 -34.17 4.55 4.70
C PRO A 86 -34.17 3.65 5.94
N LYS A 87 -34.99 2.59 5.96
CA LYS A 87 -34.99 1.57 7.02
C LYS A 87 -33.71 0.73 7.05
N SER A 88 -32.87 0.87 6.06
CA SER A 88 -31.58 0.21 5.93
C SER A 88 -30.63 1.04 5.11
N PHE A 89 -29.35 0.91 5.40
CA PHE A 89 -28.26 1.52 4.65
C PHE A 89 -27.33 0.40 4.15
N ALA A 90 -26.93 0.46 2.89
CA ALA A 90 -25.99 -0.51 2.32
C ALA A 90 -24.95 0.18 1.47
N VAL A 91 -23.70 -0.33 1.54
CA VAL A 91 -22.59 0.03 0.68
C VAL A 91 -22.04 -1.25 0.05
N TYR A 92 -22.03 -1.32 -1.27
CA TYR A 92 -21.36 -2.38 -2.01
C TYR A 92 -20.03 -1.86 -2.49
N VAL A 93 -18.97 -2.60 -2.19
CA VAL A 93 -17.59 -2.20 -2.47
C VAL A 93 -16.96 -3.19 -3.45
N PHE A 94 -16.37 -2.66 -4.50
CA PHE A 94 -15.45 -3.37 -5.37
C PHE A 94 -14.14 -2.61 -5.41
N GLN A 95 -13.02 -3.27 -5.10
CA GLN A 95 -11.69 -2.64 -5.09
C GLN A 95 -10.67 -3.55 -5.76
N VAL A 96 -9.81 -2.94 -6.54
CA VAL A 96 -8.62 -3.59 -7.11
C VAL A 96 -7.40 -2.77 -6.72
N SER A 97 -6.43 -3.41 -6.10
CA SER A 97 -5.13 -2.83 -5.77
C SER A 97 -4.07 -3.37 -6.74
N ASN A 98 -3.15 -2.49 -7.12
CA ASN A 98 -2.10 -2.79 -8.11
C ASN A 98 -2.68 -3.31 -9.44
N ILE A 99 -3.58 -2.53 -10.05
CA ILE A 99 -4.32 -2.89 -11.26
C ILE A 99 -3.42 -3.25 -12.46
N PHE A 100 -2.20 -2.72 -12.48
CA PHE A 100 -1.21 -3.01 -13.53
C PHE A 100 -0.34 -4.24 -13.23
N ASN A 101 -0.61 -4.94 -12.11
CA ASN A 101 0.13 -6.13 -11.71
C ASN A 101 1.66 -5.91 -11.65
N ILE A 102 2.08 -4.72 -11.26
CA ILE A 102 3.50 -4.34 -11.16
C ILE A 102 4.17 -5.21 -10.10
N LYS A 103 5.33 -5.79 -10.44
CA LYS A 103 6.13 -6.55 -9.50
C LYS A 103 6.74 -5.59 -8.47
N GLN A 104 6.42 -5.82 -7.20
CA GLN A 104 6.92 -5.05 -6.07
C GLN A 104 7.98 -5.86 -5.32
N THR A 105 9.10 -5.24 -4.98
CA THR A 105 10.15 -5.82 -4.16
C THR A 105 10.25 -5.05 -2.85
N TYR A 106 10.08 -5.76 -1.73
CA TYR A 106 10.10 -5.12 -0.40
C TYR A 106 11.47 -5.15 0.26
N GLY A 107 12.37 -5.98 -0.26
CA GLY A 107 13.73 -6.15 0.25
C GLY A 107 14.37 -7.41 -0.32
N TYR A 108 15.47 -7.80 0.28
CA TYR A 108 16.16 -9.05 -0.04
C TYR A 108 16.45 -9.83 1.24
N GLN A 109 16.35 -11.13 1.14
CA GLN A 109 16.84 -12.09 2.14
C GLN A 109 18.05 -12.82 1.60
N TYR A 110 18.91 -13.25 2.51
CA TYR A 110 20.16 -13.94 2.19
C TYR A 110 20.20 -15.28 2.90
N SER A 111 20.77 -16.29 2.23
CA SER A 111 21.08 -17.57 2.88
C SER A 111 22.10 -17.36 4.00
N TYR A 112 22.14 -18.28 4.96
CA TYR A 112 23.06 -18.23 6.10
C TYR A 112 24.54 -18.03 5.69
N ASN A 113 24.95 -18.64 4.57
CA ASN A 113 26.30 -18.50 4.02
C ASN A 113 26.49 -17.25 3.12
N GLY A 114 25.45 -16.43 2.93
CA GLY A 114 25.49 -15.20 2.12
C GLY A 114 25.54 -15.38 0.59
N TYR A 115 25.63 -16.63 0.08
CA TYR A 115 25.78 -16.88 -1.36
C TYR A 115 24.48 -16.73 -2.15
N ARG A 116 23.34 -16.87 -1.50
CA ARG A 116 22.04 -16.84 -2.16
C ARG A 116 21.27 -15.59 -1.73
N LYS A 117 20.87 -14.79 -2.70
CA LYS A 117 20.04 -13.58 -2.55
C LYS A 117 18.68 -13.83 -3.17
N GLU A 118 17.63 -13.60 -2.42
CA GLU A 118 16.26 -13.76 -2.89
C GLU A 118 15.43 -12.51 -2.58
N ALA A 119 14.62 -12.06 -3.56
CA ALA A 119 13.76 -10.91 -3.37
C ALA A 119 12.54 -11.25 -2.51
N ILE A 120 12.26 -10.43 -1.52
CA ILE A 120 11.02 -10.48 -0.73
C ILE A 120 9.95 -9.77 -1.55
N VAL A 121 9.00 -10.56 -2.06
CA VAL A 121 7.90 -10.08 -2.89
C VAL A 121 6.55 -10.48 -2.25
N PRO A 122 5.45 -9.76 -2.52
CA PRO A 122 4.14 -10.17 -2.04
C PRO A 122 3.73 -11.49 -2.72
N THR A 123 3.00 -12.33 -2.00
CA THR A 123 2.45 -13.61 -2.50
C THR A 123 1.52 -13.37 -3.70
N SER A 124 0.71 -12.32 -3.65
CA SER A 124 -0.11 -11.86 -4.78
C SER A 124 0.25 -10.42 -5.12
N ARG A 125 0.48 -10.14 -6.41
CA ARG A 125 0.80 -8.79 -6.85
C ARG A 125 -0.44 -7.91 -6.94
N MET A 126 -1.54 -8.47 -7.42
CA MET A 126 -2.84 -7.81 -7.54
C MET A 126 -3.79 -8.33 -6.47
N PHE A 127 -4.51 -7.44 -5.82
CA PHE A 127 -5.51 -7.81 -4.83
C PHE A 127 -6.87 -7.27 -5.25
N VAL A 128 -7.87 -8.15 -5.24
CA VAL A 128 -9.28 -7.82 -5.53
C VAL A 128 -10.10 -8.02 -4.28
N PHE A 129 -10.88 -7.03 -3.91
CA PHE A 129 -11.82 -7.07 -2.81
C PHE A 129 -13.23 -6.80 -3.28
N ILE A 130 -14.18 -7.64 -2.86
CA ILE A 130 -15.62 -7.45 -3.07
C ILE A 130 -16.29 -7.59 -1.71
N GLY A 131 -17.11 -6.61 -1.34
CA GLY A 131 -17.77 -6.61 -0.04
C GLY A 131 -19.11 -5.88 -0.05
N ALA A 132 -19.92 -6.16 0.95
CA ALA A 132 -21.16 -5.46 1.25
C ALA A 132 -21.23 -5.14 2.74
N PHE A 133 -21.54 -3.88 3.06
CA PHE A 133 -21.78 -3.40 4.41
C PHE A 133 -23.25 -3.01 4.49
N ILE A 134 -24.01 -3.63 5.39
CA ILE A 134 -25.44 -3.40 5.53
C ILE A 134 -25.72 -3.04 6.99
N SER A 135 -26.40 -1.90 7.21
CA SER A 135 -26.89 -1.43 8.50
C SER A 135 -28.40 -1.37 8.46
N PHE A 136 -29.05 -1.75 9.56
CA PHE A 136 -30.50 -1.65 9.73
C PHE A 136 -30.82 -0.66 10.84
N GLY A 137 -31.89 0.13 10.65
CA GLY A 137 -32.41 1.03 11.69
C GLY A 137 -31.61 2.31 11.96
N VAL A 138 -30.53 2.58 11.19
CA VAL A 138 -29.72 3.78 11.35
C VAL A 138 -29.50 4.42 9.98
N ASP A 139 -29.87 5.71 9.87
CA ASP A 139 -29.51 6.51 8.70
C ASP A 139 -28.08 7.05 8.87
N ARG A 140 -27.16 6.59 8.00
CA ARG A 140 -25.77 7.03 7.95
C ARG A 140 -25.44 7.77 6.66
N SER A 141 -26.45 8.29 5.97
CA SER A 141 -26.28 8.97 4.68
C SER A 141 -25.34 10.17 4.81
N ASP A 142 -25.47 10.95 5.89
CA ASP A 142 -24.67 12.15 6.12
C ASP A 142 -23.21 11.83 6.41
N GLU A 143 -22.94 10.78 7.18
CA GLU A 143 -21.56 10.32 7.46
C GLU A 143 -20.82 9.93 6.19
N VAL A 144 -21.51 9.26 5.27
CA VAL A 144 -20.92 8.78 4.02
C VAL A 144 -20.68 9.93 3.04
N ILE A 145 -21.60 10.88 2.98
CA ILE A 145 -21.44 12.08 2.13
C ILE A 145 -20.24 12.90 2.61
N ASN A 146 -20.12 13.14 3.92
CA ASN A 146 -19.03 13.93 4.49
C ASN A 146 -17.66 13.27 4.34
N ASN A 147 -17.58 11.93 4.32
CA ASN A 147 -16.34 11.19 4.11
C ASN A 147 -16.00 10.97 2.63
N ALA A 148 -16.93 11.22 1.71
CA ALA A 148 -16.74 11.04 0.26
C ALA A 148 -16.33 12.33 -0.47
N LEU A 149 -16.45 13.48 0.19
CA LEU A 149 -15.99 14.78 -0.27
C LEU A 149 -14.57 15.06 0.19
#